data_c3fddeb6c2723c3417897986c721dab5
#
_entry.id   c3fddeb6c2723c3417897986c721dab5
#
_cell.length_a   1.000
_cell.length_b   1.000
_cell.length_c   1.000
_cell.angle_alpha   90.00
_cell.angle_beta   90.00
_cell.angle_gamma   90.00
#
_symmetry.space_group_name_H-M   'P 1'
#
loop_
_entity.id
_entity.type
_entity.pdbx_description
1 polymer ?
#
loop_
_entity_poly.entity_id
_entity_poly.type
_entity_poly.pdbx_seq_one_letter_code
_entity_poly.pdbx_strand_id
1 'polypeptide(L)'
;YRIEDGKLVPVPIEVPTEIEEFINKLYANDREFLEETRRWIPLFQAPVPNIKRLSLDIEVFTPQENRIPNPREANYEVIAIGLAGSDGLKKIFVLRRPGIELRPEELEDLMYDDIEVEFFDSEYEMLKELFSIILQYPILITFNGDNFDLPYIYHRALKLGFKKEEIPIILRRNEAS
;
A
#
# COMPACT_ATOMS: atom_id res chain seq x y z
N TYR A 1 19.43 -2.64 15.46
CA TYR A 1 20.28 -1.52 15.01
C TYR A 1 19.48 -0.24 15.07
N ARG A 2 20.10 0.84 15.53
CA ARG A 2 19.59 2.21 15.37
C ARG A 2 20.59 3.04 14.55
N ILE A 3 20.12 4.13 13.99
CA ILE A 3 21.02 5.05 13.26
C ILE A 3 21.48 6.13 14.23
N GLU A 4 22.80 6.21 14.44
CA GLU A 4 23.46 7.27 15.19
C GLU A 4 24.53 7.89 14.29
N ASP A 5 24.47 9.19 14.07
CA ASP A 5 25.40 9.94 13.20
C ASP A 5 25.60 9.28 11.83
N GLY A 6 24.51 8.77 11.22
CA GLY A 6 24.56 8.11 9.92
C GLY A 6 25.16 6.69 9.92
N LYS A 7 25.45 6.11 11.09
CA LYS A 7 25.97 4.75 11.25
C LYS A 7 24.95 3.83 11.90
N LEU A 8 24.95 2.56 11.48
CA LEU A 8 24.14 1.52 12.12
C LEU A 8 24.83 1.07 13.40
N VAL A 9 24.21 1.32 14.54
CA VAL A 9 24.70 0.90 15.88
C VAL A 9 23.83 -0.27 16.36
N PRO A 10 24.44 -1.40 16.81
CA PRO A 10 23.69 -2.49 17.40
C PRO A 10 22.94 -2.04 18.66
N VAL A 11 21.65 -2.41 18.74
CA VAL A 11 20.85 -2.24 19.96
C VAL A 11 20.71 -3.61 20.58
N PRO A 12 21.20 -3.83 21.82
CA PRO A 12 20.97 -5.08 22.52
C PRO A 12 19.46 -5.24 22.76
N ILE A 13 18.96 -6.42 22.51
CA ILE A 13 17.58 -6.80 22.81
C ILE A 13 17.65 -7.78 23.96
N GLU A 14 17.07 -7.41 25.09
CA GLU A 14 16.97 -8.28 26.25
C GLU A 14 15.85 -9.28 26.03
N VAL A 15 16.17 -10.56 26.15
CA VAL A 15 15.18 -11.64 26.12
C VAL A 15 14.62 -11.80 27.51
N PRO A 16 13.29 -11.75 27.75
CA PRO A 16 12.70 -11.98 29.04
C PRO A 16 13.07 -13.35 29.59
N THR A 17 13.39 -13.42 30.89
CA THR A 17 13.80 -14.66 31.56
C THR A 17 12.79 -15.78 31.39
N GLU A 18 11.51 -15.46 31.40
CA GLU A 18 10.40 -16.41 31.19
C GLU A 18 10.47 -17.10 29.84
N ILE A 19 10.87 -16.36 28.81
CA ILE A 19 11.04 -16.91 27.44
C ILE A 19 12.27 -17.80 27.40
N GLU A 20 13.37 -17.41 28.02
CA GLU A 20 14.58 -18.25 28.13
C GLU A 20 14.30 -19.57 28.87
N GLU A 21 13.59 -19.50 29.99
CA GLU A 21 13.18 -20.69 30.76
C GLU A 21 12.25 -21.59 29.93
N PHE A 22 11.29 -21.02 29.23
CA PHE A 22 10.38 -21.77 28.36
C PHE A 22 11.13 -22.52 27.24
N ILE A 23 12.08 -21.87 26.57
CA ILE A 23 12.87 -22.49 25.50
C ILE A 23 13.76 -23.59 26.05
N ASN A 24 14.42 -23.33 27.17
CA ASN A 24 15.28 -24.32 27.84
C ASN A 24 14.49 -25.58 28.20
N LYS A 25 13.25 -25.43 28.63
CA LYS A 25 12.37 -26.54 28.93
C LYS A 25 11.88 -27.25 27.64
N LEU A 26 11.52 -26.49 26.60
CA LEU A 26 10.98 -27.01 25.35
C LEU A 26 12.03 -27.83 24.60
N TYR A 27 13.27 -27.37 24.56
CA TYR A 27 14.38 -27.98 23.81
C TYR A 27 15.45 -28.62 24.73
N ALA A 28 15.07 -29.07 25.94
CA ALA A 28 15.99 -29.66 26.87
C ALA A 28 16.83 -30.83 26.33
N ASN A 29 16.26 -31.59 25.39
CA ASN A 29 16.87 -32.77 24.77
C ASN A 29 17.44 -32.49 23.36
N ASP A 30 17.38 -31.27 22.85
CA ASP A 30 17.87 -30.88 21.53
C ASP A 30 18.73 -29.61 21.67
N ARG A 31 20.00 -29.82 21.94
CA ARG A 31 20.94 -28.74 22.19
C ARG A 31 21.23 -27.87 20.97
N GLU A 32 21.26 -28.48 19.79
CA GLU A 32 21.52 -27.77 18.54
C GLU A 32 20.35 -26.80 18.22
N PHE A 33 19.13 -27.29 18.34
CA PHE A 33 17.94 -26.48 18.13
C PHE A 33 17.76 -25.41 19.21
N LEU A 34 18.17 -25.70 20.45
CA LEU A 34 18.16 -24.71 21.52
C LEU A 34 19.11 -23.54 21.23
N GLU A 35 20.33 -23.82 20.79
CA GLU A 35 21.31 -22.78 20.43
C GLU A 35 20.86 -21.95 19.23
N GLU A 36 20.27 -22.60 18.21
CA GLU A 36 19.70 -21.91 17.06
C GLU A 36 18.53 -21.01 17.46
N THR A 37 17.59 -21.51 18.27
CA THR A 37 16.46 -20.75 18.79
C THR A 37 16.90 -19.55 19.60
N ARG A 38 17.89 -19.69 20.48
CA ARG A 38 18.47 -18.57 21.24
C ARG A 38 19.05 -17.48 20.36
N ARG A 39 19.61 -17.83 19.21
CA ARG A 39 20.15 -16.86 18.24
C ARG A 39 19.04 -16.00 17.62
N TRP A 40 17.87 -16.59 17.35
CA TRP A 40 16.77 -15.91 16.67
C TRP A 40 15.78 -15.19 17.60
N ILE A 41 15.66 -15.63 18.86
CA ILE A 41 14.71 -15.04 19.82
C ILE A 41 14.84 -13.54 19.98
N PRO A 42 16.05 -12.95 20.11
CA PRO A 42 16.16 -11.50 20.21
C PRO A 42 15.53 -10.77 19.03
N LEU A 43 15.57 -11.37 17.83
CA LEU A 43 14.93 -10.81 16.65
C LEU A 43 13.40 -10.82 16.76
N PHE A 44 12.82 -11.91 17.28
CA PHE A 44 11.36 -12.01 17.47
C PHE A 44 10.86 -11.15 18.64
N GLN A 45 11.71 -10.79 19.58
CA GLN A 45 11.41 -9.86 20.67
C GLN A 45 11.64 -8.39 20.28
N ALA A 46 12.30 -8.14 19.16
CA ALA A 46 12.51 -6.78 18.69
C ALA A 46 11.16 -6.11 18.38
N PRO A 47 10.96 -4.87 18.81
CA PRO A 47 9.76 -4.14 18.44
C PRO A 47 9.70 -4.02 16.92
N VAL A 48 8.53 -4.31 16.36
CA VAL A 48 8.28 -4.13 14.92
C VAL A 48 8.46 -2.65 14.58
N PRO A 49 9.35 -2.28 13.65
CA PRO A 49 9.53 -0.90 13.29
C PRO A 49 8.23 -0.32 12.74
N ASN A 50 7.88 0.89 13.18
CA ASN A 50 6.71 1.60 12.67
C ASN A 50 6.98 2.15 11.26
N ILE A 51 6.97 1.25 10.28
CA ILE A 51 7.14 1.60 8.87
C ILE A 51 5.78 2.05 8.34
N LYS A 52 5.72 3.24 7.74
CA LYS A 52 4.51 3.74 7.11
C LYS A 52 4.06 2.84 5.97
N ARG A 53 2.77 2.53 5.94
CA ARG A 53 2.12 1.67 4.93
C ARG A 53 0.90 2.41 4.40
N LEU A 54 0.70 2.31 3.09
CA LEU A 54 -0.48 2.83 2.40
C LEU A 54 -1.26 1.66 1.81
N SER A 55 -2.52 1.53 2.14
CA SER A 55 -3.45 0.67 1.42
C SER A 55 -4.05 1.44 0.26
N LEU A 56 -4.13 0.80 -0.89
CA LEU A 56 -4.65 1.35 -2.14
C LEU A 56 -5.63 0.37 -2.77
N ASP A 57 -6.74 0.89 -3.26
CA ASP A 57 -7.71 0.19 -4.09
C ASP A 57 -8.25 1.15 -5.16
N ILE A 58 -8.62 0.64 -6.36
CA ILE A 58 -9.16 1.46 -7.44
C ILE A 58 -10.48 0.93 -7.96
N GLU A 59 -11.34 1.86 -8.38
CA GLU A 59 -12.53 1.57 -9.15
C GLU A 59 -12.37 2.08 -10.59
N VAL A 60 -12.68 1.22 -11.54
CA VAL A 60 -12.54 1.51 -12.97
C VAL A 60 -13.89 1.53 -13.66
N PHE A 61 -14.13 2.51 -14.52
CA PHE A 61 -15.33 2.52 -15.32
C PHE A 61 -15.42 1.28 -16.22
N THR A 62 -16.55 0.60 -16.14
CA THR A 62 -16.81 -0.61 -16.93
C THR A 62 -18.11 -0.46 -17.72
N PRO A 63 -18.05 -0.19 -19.02
CA PRO A 63 -19.26 0.02 -19.84
C PRO A 63 -20.03 -1.27 -20.11
N GLN A 64 -19.43 -2.42 -19.87
CA GLN A 64 -20.05 -3.75 -20.06
C GLN A 64 -20.19 -4.45 -18.73
N GLU A 65 -21.41 -4.80 -18.38
CA GLU A 65 -21.68 -5.57 -17.17
C GLU A 65 -20.90 -6.89 -17.16
N ASN A 66 -20.39 -7.27 -15.99
CA ASN A 66 -19.67 -8.52 -15.71
C ASN A 66 -18.36 -8.74 -16.50
N ARG A 67 -17.73 -7.69 -17.01
CA ARG A 67 -16.43 -7.80 -17.67
C ARG A 67 -15.36 -6.99 -16.92
N ILE A 68 -14.35 -7.66 -16.39
CA ILE A 68 -13.19 -7.00 -15.79
C ILE A 68 -12.35 -6.39 -16.92
N PRO A 69 -12.05 -5.07 -16.88
CA PRO A 69 -11.17 -4.44 -17.85
C PRO A 69 -9.77 -5.04 -17.86
N ASN A 70 -9.16 -5.12 -19.05
CA ASN A 70 -7.77 -5.60 -19.16
C ASN A 70 -6.80 -4.55 -18.59
N PRO A 71 -6.03 -4.86 -17.52
CA PRO A 71 -5.14 -3.88 -16.90
C PRO A 71 -3.97 -3.46 -17.79
N ARG A 72 -3.57 -4.28 -18.75
CA ARG A 72 -2.52 -3.90 -19.73
C ARG A 72 -3.02 -2.93 -20.80
N GLU A 73 -4.28 -3.05 -21.16
CA GLU A 73 -4.89 -2.14 -22.09
C GLU A 73 -5.32 -0.82 -21.43
N ALA A 74 -5.77 -0.85 -20.18
CA ALA A 74 -6.23 0.28 -19.38
C ALA A 74 -7.06 1.30 -20.17
N ASN A 75 -8.10 0.80 -20.90
CA ASN A 75 -8.85 1.59 -21.86
C ASN A 75 -9.85 2.55 -21.22
N TYR A 76 -10.27 2.27 -19.99
CA TYR A 76 -11.31 3.02 -19.30
C TYR A 76 -10.72 3.86 -18.16
N GLU A 77 -11.49 4.85 -17.73
CA GLU A 77 -11.09 5.78 -16.68
C GLU A 77 -11.05 5.08 -15.32
N VAL A 78 -10.05 5.43 -14.52
CA VAL A 78 -10.10 5.22 -13.07
C VAL A 78 -11.07 6.26 -12.51
N ILE A 79 -12.16 5.81 -11.89
CA ILE A 79 -13.24 6.69 -11.45
C ILE A 79 -13.20 6.97 -9.95
N ALA A 80 -12.60 6.07 -9.17
CA ALA A 80 -12.35 6.31 -7.76
C ALA A 80 -11.07 5.61 -7.30
N ILE A 81 -10.46 6.16 -6.25
CA ILE A 81 -9.27 5.61 -5.60
C ILE A 81 -9.46 5.71 -4.09
N GLY A 82 -9.41 4.57 -3.40
CA GLY A 82 -9.42 4.49 -1.95
C GLY A 82 -8.01 4.42 -1.37
N LEU A 83 -7.72 5.26 -0.37
CA LEU A 83 -6.42 5.35 0.29
C LEU A 83 -6.58 5.28 1.81
N ALA A 84 -5.80 4.40 2.46
CA ALA A 84 -5.73 4.31 3.91
C ALA A 84 -4.28 4.15 4.37
N GLY A 85 -3.76 5.16 5.07
CA GLY A 85 -2.40 5.20 5.61
C GLY A 85 -2.33 4.72 7.06
N SER A 86 -1.24 4.04 7.42
CA SER A 86 -0.98 3.61 8.81
C SER A 86 -0.74 4.77 9.78
N ASP A 87 -0.60 5.98 9.28
CA ASP A 87 -0.44 7.25 10.02
C ASP A 87 -1.76 8.01 10.19
N GLY A 88 -2.88 7.40 9.80
CA GLY A 88 -4.23 7.97 9.95
C GLY A 88 -4.78 8.61 8.68
N LEU A 89 -4.04 8.62 7.56
CA LEU A 89 -4.57 9.07 6.28
C LEU A 89 -5.78 8.19 5.90
N LYS A 90 -6.89 8.82 5.56
CA LYS A 90 -8.07 8.17 4.97
C LYS A 90 -8.63 9.11 3.90
N LYS A 91 -8.43 8.74 2.64
CA LYS A 91 -8.88 9.53 1.50
C LYS A 91 -9.60 8.70 0.46
N ILE A 92 -10.57 9.31 -0.18
CA ILE A 92 -11.21 8.79 -1.40
C ILE A 92 -11.08 9.87 -2.47
N PHE A 93 -10.45 9.52 -3.58
CA PHE A 93 -10.45 10.35 -4.79
C PHE A 93 -11.59 9.92 -5.69
N VAL A 94 -12.30 10.89 -6.24
CA VAL A 94 -13.44 10.66 -7.15
C VAL A 94 -13.25 11.51 -8.40
N LEU A 95 -13.28 10.88 -9.57
CA LEU A 95 -13.26 11.58 -10.84
C LEU A 95 -14.68 12.05 -11.18
N ARG A 96 -14.87 13.37 -11.36
CA ARG A 96 -16.11 13.93 -11.87
C ARG A 96 -16.31 13.53 -13.32
N ARG A 97 -17.50 13.07 -13.64
CA ARG A 97 -17.86 12.65 -15.01
C ARG A 97 -19.05 13.43 -15.53
N PRO A 98 -19.02 13.84 -16.81
CA PRO A 98 -20.14 14.54 -17.43
C PRO A 98 -21.45 13.76 -17.29
N GLY A 99 -22.52 14.43 -16.87
CA GLY A 99 -23.84 13.84 -16.72
C GLY A 99 -24.05 12.99 -15.46
N ILE A 100 -23.06 12.93 -14.56
CA ILE A 100 -23.20 12.35 -13.24
C ILE A 100 -23.08 13.47 -12.22
N GLU A 101 -24.22 13.86 -11.65
CA GLU A 101 -24.28 14.81 -10.56
C GLU A 101 -24.63 14.05 -9.27
N LEU A 102 -23.79 14.16 -8.26
CA LEU A 102 -24.07 13.62 -6.93
C LEU A 102 -25.13 14.52 -6.27
N ARG A 103 -26.20 13.92 -5.81
CA ARG A 103 -27.21 14.65 -5.03
C ARG A 103 -26.63 15.03 -3.66
N PRO A 104 -27.01 16.17 -3.06
CA PRO A 104 -26.53 16.58 -1.75
C PRO A 104 -26.68 15.49 -0.66
N GLU A 105 -27.80 14.76 -0.70
CA GLU A 105 -28.09 13.65 0.21
C GLU A 105 -27.06 12.49 0.06
N GLU A 106 -26.67 12.17 -1.17
CA GLU A 106 -25.62 11.16 -1.46
C GLU A 106 -24.22 11.61 -1.02
N LEU A 107 -23.96 12.92 -1.02
CA LEU A 107 -22.74 13.48 -0.49
C LEU A 107 -22.68 13.42 1.04
N GLU A 108 -23.80 13.66 1.73
CA GLU A 108 -23.88 13.53 3.19
C GLU A 108 -23.66 12.07 3.63
N ASP A 109 -24.20 11.11 2.90
CA ASP A 109 -24.00 9.67 3.15
C ASP A 109 -22.55 9.21 2.93
N LEU A 110 -21.78 9.90 2.07
CA LEU A 110 -20.36 9.64 1.81
C LEU A 110 -19.43 10.34 2.80
N MET A 111 -19.91 11.35 3.53
CA MET A 111 -19.12 12.10 4.51
C MET A 111 -19.08 11.36 5.85
N TYR A 112 -18.20 10.37 5.96
CA TYR A 112 -17.80 9.84 7.25
C TYR A 112 -16.89 10.85 7.94
N ASP A 113 -17.08 11.10 9.22
CA ASP A 113 -16.36 12.11 10.01
C ASP A 113 -14.83 12.02 9.95
N ASP A 114 -14.29 10.89 9.48
CA ASP A 114 -12.85 10.60 9.44
C ASP A 114 -12.30 10.25 8.04
N ILE A 115 -13.12 10.41 6.97
CA ILE A 115 -12.70 10.14 5.58
C ILE A 115 -12.78 11.42 4.76
N GLU A 116 -11.65 11.85 4.19
CA GLU A 116 -11.59 12.98 3.27
C GLU A 116 -11.95 12.52 1.85
N VAL A 117 -12.99 13.11 1.26
CA VAL A 117 -13.39 12.86 -0.13
C VAL A 117 -12.95 14.04 -0.99
N GLU A 118 -12.11 13.77 -1.99
CA GLU A 118 -11.56 14.77 -2.90
C GLU A 118 -12.02 14.49 -4.34
N PHE A 119 -12.57 15.53 -4.99
CA PHE A 119 -13.10 15.44 -6.34
C PHE A 119 -12.17 16.05 -7.36
N PHE A 120 -11.92 15.34 -8.46
CA PHE A 120 -11.05 15.76 -9.55
C PHE A 120 -11.86 15.93 -10.84
N ASP A 121 -11.58 16.99 -11.58
CA ASP A 121 -12.14 17.23 -12.91
C ASP A 121 -11.26 16.59 -14.02
N SER A 122 -10.06 16.13 -13.68
CA SER A 122 -9.10 15.50 -14.57
C SER A 122 -8.52 14.23 -13.95
N GLU A 123 -8.61 13.13 -14.68
CA GLU A 123 -7.97 11.86 -14.27
C GLU A 123 -6.43 12.00 -14.18
N TYR A 124 -5.84 12.82 -15.04
CA TYR A 124 -4.40 13.12 -14.99
C TYR A 124 -4.01 13.74 -13.64
N GLU A 125 -4.73 14.79 -13.20
CA GLU A 125 -4.44 15.43 -11.90
C GLU A 125 -4.73 14.49 -10.73
N MET A 126 -5.76 13.66 -10.82
CA MET A 126 -6.07 12.64 -9.81
C MET A 126 -4.92 11.62 -9.66
N LEU A 127 -4.40 11.08 -10.76
CA LEU A 127 -3.27 10.16 -10.72
C LEU A 127 -1.96 10.85 -10.30
N LYS A 128 -1.75 12.09 -10.66
CA LYS A 128 -0.60 12.88 -10.22
C LYS A 128 -0.61 13.06 -8.69
N GLU A 129 -1.76 13.37 -8.10
CA GLU A 129 -1.90 13.45 -6.64
C GLU A 129 -1.71 12.08 -5.98
N LEU A 130 -2.27 11.02 -6.55
CA LEU A 130 -2.01 9.65 -6.11
C LEU A 130 -0.50 9.36 -6.04
N PHE A 131 0.25 9.71 -7.07
CA PHE A 131 1.69 9.45 -7.13
C PHE A 131 2.45 10.25 -6.08
N SER A 132 2.01 11.48 -5.78
CA SER A 132 2.60 12.30 -4.71
C SER A 132 2.42 11.65 -3.34
N ILE A 133 1.28 11.02 -3.10
CA ILE A 133 0.99 10.29 -1.85
C ILE A 133 1.78 8.99 -1.79
N ILE A 134 1.78 8.17 -2.85
CA ILE A 134 2.53 6.90 -2.89
C ILE A 134 3.99 7.10 -2.52
N LEU A 135 4.63 8.15 -3.00
CA LEU A 135 6.04 8.45 -2.70
C LEU A 135 6.33 8.73 -1.22
N GLN A 136 5.32 8.99 -0.40
CA GLN A 136 5.48 9.24 1.03
C GLN A 136 5.46 7.95 1.87
N TYR A 137 5.14 6.82 1.24
CA TYR A 137 4.99 5.52 1.91
C TYR A 137 5.94 4.48 1.32
N PRO A 138 6.84 3.93 2.13
CA PRO A 138 7.78 2.90 1.65
C PRO A 138 7.13 1.53 1.40
N ILE A 139 5.90 1.31 1.89
CA ILE A 139 5.16 0.06 1.68
C ILE A 139 3.78 0.40 1.16
N LEU A 140 3.43 -0.21 0.03
CA LEU A 140 2.10 -0.20 -0.56
C LEU A 140 1.43 -1.56 -0.35
N ILE A 141 0.17 -1.54 0.08
CA ILE A 141 -0.66 -2.73 0.32
C ILE A 141 -1.85 -2.66 -0.62
N THR A 142 -2.08 -3.72 -1.37
CA THR A 142 -3.22 -3.85 -2.29
C THR A 142 -3.82 -5.25 -2.18
N PHE A 143 -5.08 -5.40 -2.55
CA PHE A 143 -5.68 -6.72 -2.70
C PHE A 143 -5.55 -7.14 -4.18
N ASN A 144 -4.73 -8.17 -4.47
CA ASN A 144 -4.43 -8.64 -5.83
C ASN A 144 -3.87 -7.54 -6.78
N GLY A 145 -3.30 -6.47 -6.22
CA GLY A 145 -2.88 -5.29 -6.98
C GLY A 145 -1.75 -5.53 -7.98
N ASP A 146 -0.93 -6.55 -7.76
CA ASP A 146 0.09 -6.98 -8.73
C ASP A 146 -0.50 -7.43 -10.07
N ASN A 147 -1.75 -7.92 -10.07
CA ASN A 147 -2.42 -8.43 -11.26
C ASN A 147 -3.43 -7.46 -11.85
N PHE A 148 -3.91 -6.47 -11.08
CA PHE A 148 -4.93 -5.54 -11.56
C PHE A 148 -4.57 -4.07 -11.28
N ASP A 149 -4.63 -3.61 -10.02
CA ASP A 149 -4.57 -2.19 -9.67
C ASP A 149 -3.28 -1.51 -10.18
N LEU A 150 -2.13 -2.07 -9.83
CA LEU A 150 -0.85 -1.47 -10.16
C LEU A 150 -0.55 -1.47 -11.67
N PRO A 151 -0.74 -2.58 -12.41
CA PRO A 151 -0.66 -2.56 -13.87
C PRO A 151 -1.67 -1.62 -14.51
N TYR A 152 -2.91 -1.56 -13.99
CA TYR A 152 -3.93 -0.66 -14.52
C TYR A 152 -3.52 0.80 -14.40
N ILE A 153 -3.17 1.24 -13.19
CA ILE A 153 -2.71 2.61 -12.92
C ILE A 153 -1.50 2.95 -13.80
N TYR A 154 -0.52 2.05 -13.88
CA TYR A 154 0.69 2.25 -14.67
C TYR A 154 0.38 2.49 -16.16
N HIS A 155 -0.38 1.58 -16.78
CA HIS A 155 -0.70 1.67 -18.20
C HIS A 155 -1.67 2.82 -18.47
N ARG A 156 -2.57 3.13 -17.55
CA ARG A 156 -3.48 4.27 -17.66
C ARG A 156 -2.72 5.59 -17.59
N ALA A 157 -1.79 5.73 -16.69
CA ALA A 157 -0.94 6.91 -16.58
C ALA A 157 -0.14 7.16 -17.87
N LEU A 158 0.44 6.13 -18.48
CA LEU A 158 1.11 6.25 -19.77
C LEU A 158 0.18 6.76 -20.87
N LYS A 159 -1.07 6.28 -20.91
CA LYS A 159 -2.09 6.76 -21.88
C LYS A 159 -2.48 8.20 -21.65
N LEU A 160 -2.48 8.67 -20.42
CA LEU A 160 -2.78 10.05 -20.06
C LEU A 160 -1.59 10.99 -20.32
N GLY A 161 -0.41 10.46 -20.72
CA GLY A 161 0.75 11.24 -21.10
C GLY A 161 1.83 11.38 -20.03
N PHE A 162 1.74 10.65 -18.91
CA PHE A 162 2.84 10.58 -17.95
C PHE A 162 4.07 9.92 -18.58
N LYS A 163 5.25 10.39 -18.24
CA LYS A 163 6.50 9.70 -18.56
C LYS A 163 6.73 8.55 -17.56
N LYS A 164 7.45 7.52 -17.99
CA LYS A 164 7.73 6.36 -17.12
C LYS A 164 8.42 6.73 -15.81
N GLU A 165 9.26 7.74 -15.85
CA GLU A 165 10.02 8.24 -14.70
C GLU A 165 9.14 9.01 -13.68
N GLU A 166 7.95 9.43 -14.09
CA GLU A 166 6.97 10.12 -13.24
C GLU A 166 6.04 9.15 -12.51
N ILE A 167 6.05 7.85 -12.89
CA ILE A 167 5.17 6.83 -12.34
C ILE A 167 5.94 6.04 -11.27
N PRO A 168 5.61 6.16 -9.97
CA PRO A 168 6.34 5.49 -8.89
C PRO A 168 5.97 4.01 -8.72
N ILE A 169 5.50 3.35 -9.78
CA ILE A 169 5.10 1.96 -9.81
C ILE A 169 6.05 1.19 -10.71
N ILE A 170 6.67 0.12 -10.17
CA ILE A 170 7.55 -0.75 -10.93
C ILE A 170 6.85 -2.10 -11.13
N LEU A 171 6.48 -2.39 -12.36
CA LEU A 171 5.88 -3.67 -12.72
C LEU A 171 6.93 -4.77 -12.86
N ARG A 172 6.55 -6.02 -12.62
CA ARG A 172 7.41 -7.17 -12.92
C ARG A 172 7.70 -7.23 -14.43
N ARG A 173 8.87 -7.74 -14.81
CA ARG A 173 9.33 -7.77 -16.22
C ARG A 173 8.33 -8.34 -17.22
N ASN A 174 7.46 -9.26 -16.80
CA ASN A 174 6.46 -9.89 -17.67
C ASN A 174 5.19 -9.04 -17.86
N GLU A 175 5.07 -7.93 -17.16
CA GLU A 175 3.89 -7.05 -17.15
C GLU A 175 4.16 -5.69 -17.80
N ALA A 176 5.44 -5.37 -18.00
CA ALA A 176 5.90 -4.10 -18.56
C ALA A 176 6.10 -4.13 -20.10
N SER A 177 5.77 -5.24 -20.77
CA SER A 177 5.95 -5.43 -22.23
C SER A 177 4.67 -5.33 -23.02
#